data_a9df5ae18250c81b60c6ea3de0a5dc5f
#
_entry.id   a9df5ae18250c81b60c6ea3de0a5dc5f
#
_cell.length_a   1.000
_cell.length_b   1.000
_cell.length_c   1.000
_cell.angle_alpha   90.00
_cell.angle_beta   90.00
_cell.angle_gamma   90.00
#
_symmetry.space_group_name_H-M   'P 1'
#
loop_
_entity.id
_entity.type
_entity.pdbx_description
1 polymer ?
#
loop_
_entity_poly.entity_id
_entity_poly.type
_entity_poly.pdbx_seq_one_letter_code
_entity_poly.pdbx_strand_id
1 'polypeptide(L)'
;MKVVRRYLLISLGIFAYCASSIANPVADYTSTIKQSINNSPQYKFIGFQLNSRQMSPAIQLGRLLPSIDIGGSITATNILDKRTIADGDIAGGRFDSIQGLVTLTQPLYDYGAYKDLQSAEETAQFAQQDYRTNYQQFLYDVSYAYFNLAKAIKNVQYNSYNLKSNKQSLNELESKFKAGTADVADYETVKANYYIAEADYAAAEREEKVARAELRKFTNNDDDVLLYNNDFKIKQPSPNTEEGWEEQTMRSSPSYLGSMHTKESKYYDYQSATSSFMPKVNFEVKYSPGFNDVSSLGNPVFDNFLPSNGTINAFYFGINLTWNIFAGGTDYAQLKKAAYDYQSSEFTMIQTGRVAQNDAMYAFRFVQLKKKEIESLRKSVAAAKIAYEKYKERYEQGTTTITQYFILLNQYYQFLIQLNNTEFDYIMGFLSLYKTAGILTAKTVQDFNNWLLLGQDVEL
;
A
#
# COMPACT_ATOMS: atom_id res chain seq x y z
N MET A 1 40.20 -46.78 0.53
CA MET A 1 39.69 -48.14 0.74
C MET A 1 38.19 -48.09 1.00
N LYS A 2 37.40 -48.86 0.21
CA LYS A 2 35.94 -49.13 0.26
C LYS A 2 35.04 -47.92 -0.08
N VAL A 3 34.71 -47.68 -1.34
CA VAL A 3 33.69 -48.20 -2.27
C VAL A 3 32.40 -48.65 -1.58
N VAL A 4 31.34 -47.84 -1.76
CA VAL A 4 29.96 -48.35 -1.81
C VAL A 4 29.21 -47.64 -2.96
N ARG A 5 28.97 -48.41 -4.02
CA ARG A 5 28.02 -48.19 -5.10
C ARG A 5 26.60 -48.17 -4.51
N ARG A 6 25.76 -47.21 -4.88
CA ARG A 6 24.31 -47.37 -4.80
C ARG A 6 23.65 -47.02 -6.12
N TYR A 7 22.87 -47.94 -6.56
CA TYR A 7 22.17 -48.09 -7.81
C TYR A 7 21.19 -46.96 -8.12
N LEU A 8 21.25 -46.47 -9.35
CA LEU A 8 20.20 -45.73 -10.03
C LEU A 8 19.06 -46.72 -10.37
N LEU A 9 17.87 -46.46 -9.83
CA LEU A 9 16.62 -46.99 -10.35
C LEU A 9 15.84 -45.83 -10.98
N ILE A 10 15.88 -45.78 -12.30
CA ILE A 10 15.02 -44.93 -13.13
C ILE A 10 13.66 -45.61 -13.18
N SER A 11 12.66 -45.09 -12.46
CA SER A 11 11.27 -45.41 -12.68
C SER A 11 10.67 -44.44 -13.68
N LEU A 12 10.44 -44.87 -14.90
CA LEU A 12 9.66 -44.18 -15.93
C LEU A 12 8.21 -44.14 -15.46
N GLY A 13 7.80 -43.03 -14.81
CA GLY A 13 6.40 -42.71 -14.56
C GLY A 13 5.81 -42.03 -15.78
N ILE A 14 5.03 -42.75 -16.56
CA ILE A 14 4.19 -42.22 -17.62
C ILE A 14 3.10 -41.36 -16.90
N PHE A 15 3.27 -40.05 -16.84
CA PHE A 15 2.20 -39.12 -16.48
C PHE A 15 1.26 -39.01 -17.70
N ALA A 16 0.14 -39.73 -17.64
CA ALA A 16 -1.01 -39.46 -18.50
C ALA A 16 -1.55 -38.08 -18.12
N TYR A 17 -1.23 -37.06 -18.93
CA TYR A 17 -1.86 -35.75 -18.85
C TYR A 17 -3.28 -35.90 -19.38
N CYS A 18 -4.25 -36.15 -18.47
CA CYS A 18 -5.64 -35.90 -18.74
C CYS A 18 -5.80 -34.39 -18.87
N ALA A 19 -5.85 -33.87 -20.09
CA ALA A 19 -6.38 -32.55 -20.38
C ALA A 19 -7.88 -32.55 -20.10
N SER A 20 -8.27 -32.49 -18.81
CA SER A 20 -9.58 -32.01 -18.44
C SER A 20 -9.65 -30.55 -18.91
N SER A 21 -10.63 -30.22 -19.73
CA SER A 21 -11.05 -28.84 -19.97
C SER A 21 -11.47 -28.28 -18.61
N ILE A 22 -10.53 -27.64 -17.92
CA ILE A 22 -10.78 -26.95 -16.67
C ILE A 22 -11.57 -25.72 -17.10
N ALA A 23 -12.89 -25.76 -16.94
CA ALA A 23 -13.64 -24.52 -16.84
C ALA A 23 -12.94 -23.70 -15.73
N ASN A 24 -12.56 -22.45 -16.02
CA ASN A 24 -11.93 -21.58 -15.05
C ASN A 24 -12.79 -21.60 -13.78
N PRO A 25 -12.20 -21.89 -12.60
CA PRO A 25 -13.00 -21.91 -11.38
C PRO A 25 -13.59 -20.52 -11.16
N VAL A 26 -14.89 -20.47 -10.93
CA VAL A 26 -15.57 -19.21 -10.58
C VAL A 26 -15.18 -18.87 -9.15
N ALA A 27 -14.38 -17.80 -8.99
CA ALA A 27 -13.93 -17.34 -7.70
C ALA A 27 -15.00 -16.40 -7.07
N ASP A 28 -15.37 -16.68 -5.83
CA ASP A 28 -16.16 -15.72 -5.04
C ASP A 28 -15.29 -14.58 -4.53
N TYR A 29 -15.91 -13.51 -4.05
CA TYR A 29 -15.20 -12.32 -3.58
C TYR A 29 -14.20 -12.64 -2.46
N THR A 30 -14.57 -13.49 -1.50
CA THR A 30 -13.70 -13.89 -0.38
C THR A 30 -12.49 -14.70 -0.86
N SER A 31 -12.70 -15.63 -1.80
CA SER A 31 -11.60 -16.44 -2.35
C SER A 31 -10.63 -15.57 -3.17
N THR A 32 -11.15 -14.62 -3.94
CA THR A 32 -10.34 -13.65 -4.70
C THR A 32 -9.46 -12.79 -3.78
N ILE A 33 -9.99 -12.29 -2.67
CA ILE A 33 -9.20 -11.55 -1.67
C ILE A 33 -8.08 -12.43 -1.09
N LYS A 34 -8.39 -13.68 -0.70
CA LYS A 34 -7.38 -14.60 -0.17
C LYS A 34 -6.29 -14.90 -1.19
N GLN A 35 -6.66 -15.13 -2.45
CA GLN A 35 -5.71 -15.34 -3.54
C GLN A 35 -4.84 -14.11 -3.77
N SER A 36 -5.43 -12.90 -3.73
CA SER A 36 -4.70 -11.65 -3.87
C SER A 36 -3.70 -11.43 -2.74
N ILE A 37 -4.06 -11.74 -1.49
CA ILE A 37 -3.15 -11.69 -0.34
C ILE A 37 -1.93 -12.60 -0.55
N ASN A 38 -2.13 -13.80 -1.07
CA ASN A 38 -1.06 -14.77 -1.28
C ASN A 38 -0.14 -14.40 -2.46
N ASN A 39 -0.71 -13.89 -3.54
CA ASN A 39 -0.02 -13.72 -4.82
C ASN A 39 0.48 -12.29 -5.05
N SER A 40 -0.17 -11.27 -4.49
CA SER A 40 0.16 -9.87 -4.79
C SER A 40 1.50 -9.44 -4.21
N PRO A 41 2.43 -8.93 -5.05
CA PRO A 41 3.65 -8.29 -4.58
C PRO A 41 3.39 -7.05 -3.71
N GLN A 42 2.31 -6.30 -3.99
CA GLN A 42 1.92 -5.11 -3.23
C GLN A 42 1.62 -5.46 -1.77
N TYR A 43 0.89 -6.54 -1.51
CA TYR A 43 0.61 -6.97 -0.14
C TYR A 43 1.90 -7.36 0.61
N LYS A 44 2.81 -8.09 -0.04
CA LYS A 44 4.10 -8.46 0.55
C LYS A 44 4.96 -7.23 0.84
N PHE A 45 4.97 -6.25 -0.08
CA PHE A 45 5.69 -5.00 0.09
C PHE A 45 5.25 -4.24 1.37
N ILE A 46 3.94 -4.04 1.59
CA ILE A 46 3.46 -3.33 2.79
C ILE A 46 3.80 -4.09 4.07
N GLY A 47 3.81 -5.42 4.06
CA GLY A 47 4.24 -6.24 5.20
C GLY A 47 5.73 -6.07 5.54
N PHE A 48 6.61 -6.11 4.53
CA PHE A 48 8.05 -5.88 4.74
C PHE A 48 8.35 -4.43 5.14
N GLN A 49 7.60 -3.45 4.64
CA GLN A 49 7.73 -2.06 5.06
C GLN A 49 7.38 -1.87 6.54
N LEU A 50 6.32 -2.53 7.03
CA LEU A 50 5.99 -2.55 8.46
C LEU A 50 7.15 -3.14 9.27
N ASN A 51 7.63 -4.34 8.90
CA ASN A 51 8.70 -5.02 9.62
C ASN A 51 9.98 -4.17 9.67
N SER A 52 10.32 -3.52 8.56
CA SER A 52 11.48 -2.61 8.50
C SER A 52 11.36 -1.45 9.49
N ARG A 53 10.20 -0.78 9.51
CA ARG A 53 9.98 0.39 10.40
C ARG A 53 9.86 -0.02 11.88
N GLN A 54 9.38 -1.22 12.16
CA GLN A 54 9.33 -1.77 13.52
C GLN A 54 10.70 -2.06 14.14
N MET A 55 11.78 -2.05 13.33
CA MET A 55 13.16 -2.17 13.84
C MET A 55 13.70 -0.83 14.38
N SER A 56 13.05 0.30 14.13
CA SER A 56 13.52 1.62 14.60
C SER A 56 13.77 1.69 16.11
N PRO A 57 12.91 1.18 17.02
CA PRO A 57 13.19 1.17 18.45
C PRO A 57 14.42 0.32 18.80
N ALA A 58 14.60 -0.83 18.16
CA ALA A 58 15.75 -1.70 18.41
C ALA A 58 17.08 -1.03 18.00
N ILE A 59 17.06 -0.26 16.90
CA ILE A 59 18.21 0.51 16.44
C ILE A 59 18.55 1.61 17.47
N GLN A 60 17.57 2.36 17.97
CA GLN A 60 17.79 3.39 18.97
C GLN A 60 18.17 2.82 20.32
N LEU A 61 17.57 1.68 20.72
CA LEU A 61 17.98 0.98 21.93
C LEU A 61 19.45 0.56 21.88
N GLY A 62 19.95 0.14 20.71
CA GLY A 62 21.35 -0.21 20.50
C GLY A 62 22.31 0.94 20.85
N ARG A 63 21.87 2.21 20.74
CA ARG A 63 22.68 3.38 21.13
C ARG A 63 22.81 3.56 22.65
N LEU A 64 21.97 2.91 23.43
CA LEU A 64 22.00 2.90 24.91
C LEU A 64 22.72 1.66 25.47
N LEU A 65 22.99 0.67 24.63
CA LEU A 65 23.68 -0.57 24.99
C LEU A 65 25.20 -0.43 24.79
N PRO A 66 26.01 -1.35 25.41
CA PRO A 66 27.45 -1.37 25.20
C PRO A 66 27.80 -1.61 23.73
N SER A 67 28.71 -0.81 23.17
CA SER A 67 29.35 -1.08 21.90
C SER A 67 30.80 -1.55 22.08
N ILE A 68 31.25 -2.44 21.18
CA ILE A 68 32.63 -2.90 21.12
C ILE A 68 33.14 -2.60 19.71
N ASP A 69 34.15 -1.75 19.66
CA ASP A 69 34.81 -1.35 18.43
C ASP A 69 36.24 -1.88 18.40
N ILE A 70 36.65 -2.43 17.25
CA ILE A 70 38.01 -2.89 17.01
C ILE A 70 38.58 -2.08 15.87
N GLY A 71 39.70 -1.39 16.14
CA GLY A 71 40.40 -0.62 15.15
C GLY A 71 41.88 -1.05 15.07
N GLY A 72 42.54 -0.71 14.01
CA GLY A 72 43.99 -0.87 13.87
C GLY A 72 44.58 0.12 12.89
N SER A 73 45.82 0.53 13.14
CA SER A 73 46.56 1.41 12.24
C SER A 73 47.98 0.95 12.05
N ILE A 74 48.48 1.08 10.84
CA ILE A 74 49.89 0.90 10.48
C ILE A 74 50.32 2.26 9.95
N THR A 75 51.27 2.86 10.63
CA THR A 75 51.79 4.20 10.28
C THR A 75 53.29 4.12 10.02
N ALA A 76 53.70 4.59 8.87
CA ALA A 76 55.11 4.80 8.55
C ALA A 76 55.37 6.30 8.40
N THR A 77 56.18 6.84 9.28
CA THR A 77 56.53 8.25 9.29
C THR A 77 57.99 8.44 8.94
N ASN A 78 58.26 9.20 7.87
CA ASN A 78 59.62 9.62 7.53
C ASN A 78 59.78 11.10 7.90
N ILE A 79 60.74 11.39 8.77
CA ILE A 79 61.16 12.75 9.11
C ILE A 79 62.24 13.17 8.12
N LEU A 80 61.92 14.11 7.21
CA LEU A 80 62.78 14.49 6.09
C LEU A 80 63.71 15.69 6.44
N ASP A 81 63.32 16.47 7.44
CA ASP A 81 64.08 17.69 7.79
C ASP A 81 65.20 17.41 8.79
N LYS A 82 66.38 17.89 8.44
CA LYS A 82 67.46 18.00 9.38
C LYS A 82 67.33 19.32 10.16
N ARG A 83 67.18 19.22 11.48
CA ARG A 83 67.27 20.43 12.36
C ARG A 83 68.52 20.39 13.16
N THR A 84 69.28 21.49 13.07
CA THR A 84 70.46 21.78 13.96
C THR A 84 69.89 22.42 15.21
N ILE A 85 70.04 21.78 16.37
CA ILE A 85 69.74 22.35 17.69
C ILE A 85 71.10 22.49 18.41
N ALA A 86 71.17 23.39 19.42
CA ALA A 86 72.36 23.78 20.11
C ALA A 86 73.34 22.68 20.56
N ASP A 87 72.92 21.43 20.65
CA ASP A 87 73.67 20.26 21.10
C ASP A 87 73.88 19.16 20.02
N GLY A 88 73.66 19.45 18.72
CA GLY A 88 73.92 18.50 17.65
C GLY A 88 72.87 18.47 16.56
N ASP A 89 73.19 17.86 15.41
CA ASP A 89 72.31 17.68 14.27
C ASP A 89 71.36 16.53 14.52
N ILE A 90 70.06 16.75 14.35
CA ILE A 90 69.06 15.69 14.27
C ILE A 90 69.02 15.27 12.79
N ALA A 91 69.46 14.07 12.49
CA ALA A 91 69.25 13.46 11.18
C ALA A 91 67.81 13.02 11.01
N GLY A 92 67.29 13.09 9.77
CA GLY A 92 65.98 12.51 9.45
C GLY A 92 65.94 11.04 9.83
N GLY A 93 64.79 10.55 10.29
CA GLY A 93 64.62 9.18 10.73
C GLY A 93 63.26 8.61 10.27
N ARG A 94 63.14 7.28 10.33
CA ARG A 94 61.92 6.53 10.07
C ARG A 94 61.37 6.04 11.37
N PHE A 95 60.06 6.23 11.53
CA PHE A 95 59.26 5.70 12.62
C PHE A 95 58.10 4.88 12.07
N ASP A 96 58.08 3.60 12.31
CA ASP A 96 57.01 2.67 11.93
C ASP A 96 56.28 2.27 13.19
N SER A 97 54.93 2.36 13.16
CA SER A 97 54.06 1.98 14.27
C SER A 97 52.91 1.10 13.77
N ILE A 98 52.72 0.02 14.47
CA ILE A 98 51.53 -0.83 14.32
C ILE A 98 50.76 -0.75 15.65
N GLN A 99 49.53 -0.28 15.59
CA GLN A 99 48.66 -0.15 16.76
C GLN A 99 47.33 -0.81 16.53
N GLY A 100 46.89 -1.60 17.50
CA GLY A 100 45.55 -2.11 17.64
C GLY A 100 44.81 -1.30 18.71
N LEU A 101 43.48 -1.25 18.60
CA LEU A 101 42.60 -0.63 19.58
C LEU A 101 41.34 -1.44 19.71
N VAL A 102 41.01 -1.93 20.92
CA VAL A 102 39.72 -2.45 21.27
C VAL A 102 39.08 -1.51 22.27
N THR A 103 37.92 -0.94 21.88
CA THR A 103 37.18 0.00 22.74
C THR A 103 35.80 -0.59 23.07
N LEU A 104 35.47 -0.68 24.35
CA LEU A 104 34.11 -0.91 24.85
C LEU A 104 33.59 0.44 25.36
N THR A 105 32.44 0.88 24.84
CA THR A 105 31.79 2.11 25.29
C THR A 105 30.38 1.77 25.75
N GLN A 106 30.04 2.11 27.01
CA GLN A 106 28.72 2.01 27.58
C GLN A 106 28.22 3.39 27.98
N PRO A 107 27.17 3.94 27.29
CA PRO A 107 26.52 5.14 27.77
C PRO A 107 25.89 4.92 29.14
N LEU A 108 26.25 5.77 30.12
CA LEU A 108 25.67 5.75 31.48
C LEU A 108 24.55 6.80 31.57
N TYR A 109 24.69 7.92 30.86
CA TYR A 109 23.70 8.95 30.79
C TYR A 109 23.77 9.65 29.43
N ASP A 110 22.72 9.47 28.64
CA ASP A 110 22.45 10.21 27.39
C ASP A 110 20.94 10.44 27.28
N TYR A 111 20.49 11.62 27.73
CA TYR A 111 19.07 12.00 27.72
C TYR A 111 18.52 12.04 26.29
N GLY A 112 19.33 12.52 25.31
CA GLY A 112 18.94 12.57 23.91
C GLY A 112 18.67 11.17 23.34
N ALA A 113 19.60 10.24 23.53
CA ALA A 113 19.43 8.86 23.06
C ALA A 113 18.20 8.17 23.69
N TYR A 114 17.91 8.46 24.96
CA TYR A 114 16.70 7.97 25.62
C TYR A 114 15.42 8.54 25.00
N LYS A 115 15.41 9.84 24.66
CA LYS A 115 14.26 10.48 23.99
C LYS A 115 14.14 10.04 22.53
N ASP A 116 15.26 9.82 21.84
CA ASP A 116 15.27 9.24 20.50
C ASP A 116 14.64 7.82 20.49
N LEU A 117 14.86 7.03 21.54
CA LEU A 117 14.21 5.73 21.69
C LEU A 117 12.68 5.89 21.82
N GLN A 118 12.20 6.81 22.66
CA GLN A 118 10.76 7.07 22.79
C GLN A 118 10.15 7.58 21.47
N SER A 119 10.83 8.46 20.75
CA SER A 119 10.42 8.90 19.42
C SER A 119 10.33 7.74 18.42
N ALA A 120 11.28 6.82 18.46
CA ALA A 120 11.28 5.63 17.60
C ALA A 120 10.17 4.63 17.97
N GLU A 121 9.81 4.52 19.25
CA GLU A 121 8.66 3.71 19.70
C GLU A 121 7.35 4.25 19.10
N GLU A 122 7.14 5.57 19.16
CA GLU A 122 5.98 6.21 18.52
C GLU A 122 6.01 6.07 16.98
N THR A 123 7.20 6.14 16.38
CA THR A 123 7.38 5.89 14.94
C THR A 123 7.00 4.45 14.57
N ALA A 124 7.27 3.47 15.43
CA ALA A 124 6.86 2.08 15.23
C ALA A 124 5.33 1.90 15.37
N GLN A 125 4.68 2.65 16.29
CA GLN A 125 3.22 2.69 16.39
C GLN A 125 2.59 3.35 15.16
N PHE A 126 3.15 4.46 14.68
CA PHE A 126 2.76 5.05 13.40
C PHE A 126 2.85 4.04 12.26
N ALA A 127 3.93 3.25 12.19
CA ALA A 127 4.10 2.25 11.14
C ALA A 127 3.00 1.17 11.16
N GLN A 128 2.45 0.83 12.34
CA GLN A 128 1.29 -0.07 12.45
C GLN A 128 0.02 0.56 11.88
N GLN A 129 -0.21 1.85 12.12
CA GLN A 129 -1.36 2.56 11.54
C GLN A 129 -1.21 2.74 10.03
N ASP A 130 0.00 3.05 9.56
CA ASP A 130 0.32 3.13 8.13
C ASP A 130 0.09 1.79 7.42
N TYR A 131 0.52 0.68 8.04
CA TYR A 131 0.20 -0.66 7.54
C TYR A 131 -1.32 -0.90 7.45
N ARG A 132 -2.09 -0.51 8.47
CA ARG A 132 -3.56 -0.65 8.44
C ARG A 132 -4.18 0.18 7.31
N THR A 133 -3.70 1.42 7.09
CA THR A 133 -4.14 2.27 5.98
C THR A 133 -3.87 1.60 4.63
N ASN A 134 -2.64 1.13 4.41
CA ASN A 134 -2.23 0.49 3.17
C ASN A 134 -2.92 -0.87 2.95
N TYR A 135 -3.17 -1.63 4.03
CA TYR A 135 -3.92 -2.88 3.95
C TYR A 135 -5.39 -2.65 3.58
N GLN A 136 -6.05 -1.65 4.16
CA GLN A 136 -7.42 -1.28 3.81
C GLN A 136 -7.51 -0.74 2.38
N GLN A 137 -6.51 0.02 1.93
CA GLN A 137 -6.41 0.45 0.54
C GLN A 137 -6.26 -0.76 -0.40
N PHE A 138 -5.40 -1.71 -0.06
CA PHE A 138 -5.23 -2.95 -0.82
C PHE A 138 -6.55 -3.74 -0.92
N LEU A 139 -7.28 -3.91 0.19
CA LEU A 139 -8.58 -4.57 0.18
C LEU A 139 -9.58 -3.84 -0.71
N TYR A 140 -9.60 -2.50 -0.65
CA TYR A 140 -10.46 -1.67 -1.49
C TYR A 140 -10.11 -1.80 -2.98
N ASP A 141 -8.82 -1.78 -3.34
CA ASP A 141 -8.36 -1.88 -4.72
C ASP A 141 -8.69 -3.25 -5.34
N VAL A 142 -8.48 -4.34 -4.59
CA VAL A 142 -8.88 -5.69 -5.03
C VAL A 142 -10.40 -5.79 -5.18
N SER A 143 -11.16 -5.21 -4.24
CA SER A 143 -12.62 -5.16 -4.29
C SER A 143 -13.11 -4.39 -5.52
N TYR A 144 -12.49 -3.25 -5.79
CA TYR A 144 -12.76 -2.46 -6.99
C TYR A 144 -12.55 -3.28 -8.26
N ALA A 145 -11.40 -3.95 -8.38
CA ALA A 145 -11.08 -4.77 -9.55
C ALA A 145 -12.08 -5.93 -9.73
N TYR A 146 -12.47 -6.60 -8.63
CA TYR A 146 -13.44 -7.68 -8.62
C TYR A 146 -14.84 -7.22 -9.09
N PHE A 147 -15.39 -6.21 -8.44
CA PHE A 147 -16.74 -5.73 -8.76
C PHE A 147 -16.79 -4.99 -10.10
N ASN A 148 -15.70 -4.33 -10.51
CA ASN A 148 -15.59 -3.72 -11.83
C ASN A 148 -15.61 -4.77 -12.95
N LEU A 149 -14.95 -5.92 -12.76
CA LEU A 149 -15.05 -7.04 -13.69
C LEU A 149 -16.48 -7.61 -13.72
N ALA A 150 -17.11 -7.80 -12.56
CA ALA A 150 -18.49 -8.26 -12.49
C ALA A 150 -19.48 -7.31 -13.20
N LYS A 151 -19.30 -5.98 -13.01
CA LYS A 151 -20.05 -4.94 -13.72
C LYS A 151 -19.82 -5.03 -15.24
N ALA A 152 -18.58 -5.17 -15.68
CA ALA A 152 -18.23 -5.21 -17.10
C ALA A 152 -18.83 -6.46 -17.78
N ILE A 153 -18.77 -7.65 -17.15
CA ILE A 153 -19.39 -8.86 -17.66
C ILE A 153 -20.90 -8.68 -17.84
N LYS A 154 -21.60 -8.08 -16.87
CA LYS A 154 -23.03 -7.78 -16.99
C LYS A 154 -23.32 -6.79 -18.13
N ASN A 155 -22.50 -5.76 -18.29
CA ASN A 155 -22.64 -4.80 -19.39
C ASN A 155 -22.45 -5.48 -20.76
N VAL A 156 -21.50 -6.43 -20.89
CA VAL A 156 -21.37 -7.26 -22.09
C VAL A 156 -22.64 -8.07 -22.35
N GLN A 157 -23.22 -8.68 -21.32
CA GLN A 157 -24.48 -9.45 -21.45
C GLN A 157 -25.63 -8.56 -21.95
N TYR A 158 -25.81 -7.37 -21.38
CA TYR A 158 -26.88 -6.45 -21.80
C TYR A 158 -26.69 -5.95 -23.23
N ASN A 159 -25.46 -5.57 -23.61
CA ASN A 159 -25.16 -5.16 -24.97
C ASN A 159 -25.28 -6.32 -25.97
N SER A 160 -24.92 -7.54 -25.60
CA SER A 160 -25.13 -8.75 -26.41
C SER A 160 -26.61 -9.00 -26.69
N TYR A 161 -27.48 -8.87 -25.68
CA TYR A 161 -28.91 -9.00 -25.86
C TYR A 161 -29.49 -7.88 -26.74
N ASN A 162 -29.03 -6.63 -26.56
CA ASN A 162 -29.41 -5.51 -27.41
C ASN A 162 -29.00 -5.75 -28.86
N LEU A 163 -27.75 -6.14 -29.12
CA LEU A 163 -27.23 -6.45 -30.45
C LEU A 163 -28.03 -7.59 -31.11
N LYS A 164 -28.31 -8.67 -30.36
CA LYS A 164 -29.10 -9.80 -30.86
C LYS A 164 -30.51 -9.36 -31.29
N SER A 165 -31.18 -8.53 -30.47
CA SER A 165 -32.52 -8.02 -30.80
C SER A 165 -32.49 -7.11 -32.04
N ASN A 166 -31.50 -6.21 -32.14
CA ASN A 166 -31.34 -5.35 -33.31
C ASN A 166 -31.03 -6.15 -34.60
N LYS A 167 -30.18 -7.18 -34.52
CA LYS A 167 -29.86 -8.07 -35.64
C LYS A 167 -31.08 -8.84 -36.13
N GLN A 168 -31.91 -9.38 -35.23
CA GLN A 168 -33.12 -10.09 -35.58
C GLN A 168 -34.07 -9.16 -36.32
N SER A 169 -34.29 -7.95 -35.82
CA SER A 169 -35.18 -6.98 -36.47
C SER A 169 -34.64 -6.47 -37.83
N LEU A 170 -33.32 -6.32 -37.96
CA LEU A 170 -32.70 -5.98 -39.24
C LEU A 170 -32.98 -7.07 -40.28
N ASN A 171 -32.80 -8.34 -39.94
CA ASN A 171 -33.05 -9.48 -40.83
C ASN A 171 -34.53 -9.54 -41.28
N GLU A 172 -35.47 -9.30 -40.35
CA GLU A 172 -36.90 -9.26 -40.62
C GLU A 172 -37.24 -8.13 -41.57
N LEU A 173 -36.71 -6.91 -41.31
CA LEU A 173 -36.99 -5.76 -42.14
C LEU A 173 -36.29 -5.81 -43.50
N GLU A 174 -35.09 -6.38 -43.61
CA GLU A 174 -34.41 -6.65 -44.85
C GLU A 174 -35.23 -7.55 -45.80
N SER A 175 -35.88 -8.59 -45.24
CA SER A 175 -36.72 -9.48 -45.95
C SER A 175 -37.98 -8.76 -46.52
N LYS A 176 -38.60 -7.90 -45.70
CA LYS A 176 -39.73 -7.05 -46.07
C LYS A 176 -39.35 -6.02 -47.12
N PHE A 177 -38.17 -5.41 -47.02
CA PHE A 177 -37.65 -4.44 -47.98
C PHE A 177 -37.38 -5.08 -49.35
N LYS A 178 -36.74 -6.27 -49.37
CA LYS A 178 -36.54 -7.03 -50.61
C LYS A 178 -37.84 -7.46 -51.27
N ALA A 179 -38.89 -7.69 -50.47
CA ALA A 179 -40.23 -7.97 -50.98
C ALA A 179 -41.02 -6.71 -51.42
N GLY A 180 -40.45 -5.51 -51.28
CA GLY A 180 -41.10 -4.25 -51.61
C GLY A 180 -42.19 -3.80 -50.63
N THR A 181 -42.24 -4.36 -49.43
CA THR A 181 -43.28 -4.11 -48.40
C THR A 181 -42.79 -3.24 -47.25
N ALA A 182 -41.54 -2.80 -47.25
CA ALA A 182 -41.01 -1.90 -46.24
C ALA A 182 -40.40 -0.66 -46.87
N ASP A 183 -40.47 0.51 -46.18
CA ASP A 183 -39.90 1.79 -46.60
C ASP A 183 -38.37 1.78 -46.41
N VAL A 184 -37.68 2.48 -47.33
CA VAL A 184 -36.23 2.70 -47.29
C VAL A 184 -35.80 3.39 -45.98
N ALA A 185 -36.56 4.41 -45.51
CA ALA A 185 -36.24 5.14 -44.29
C ALA A 185 -36.28 4.24 -43.04
N ASP A 186 -37.25 3.35 -42.96
CA ASP A 186 -37.35 2.35 -41.87
C ASP A 186 -36.19 1.35 -41.92
N TYR A 187 -35.84 0.86 -43.15
CA TYR A 187 -34.71 -0.08 -43.30
C TYR A 187 -33.36 0.54 -42.89
N GLU A 188 -33.05 1.76 -43.38
CA GLU A 188 -31.80 2.43 -43.03
C GLU A 188 -31.76 2.84 -41.54
N THR A 189 -32.90 3.16 -40.92
CA THR A 189 -33.01 3.43 -39.49
C THR A 189 -32.66 2.18 -38.64
N VAL A 190 -33.24 1.01 -39.00
CA VAL A 190 -32.94 -0.24 -38.30
C VAL A 190 -31.50 -0.68 -38.46
N LYS A 191 -30.98 -0.51 -39.69
CA LYS A 191 -29.59 -0.81 -40.01
C LYS A 191 -28.62 0.09 -39.22
N ALA A 192 -28.92 1.40 -39.08
CA ALA A 192 -28.14 2.29 -38.23
C ALA A 192 -28.15 1.87 -36.76
N ASN A 193 -29.31 1.50 -36.21
CA ASN A 193 -29.42 0.99 -34.81
C ASN A 193 -28.65 -0.31 -34.62
N TYR A 194 -28.62 -1.21 -35.61
CA TYR A 194 -27.80 -2.44 -35.53
C TYR A 194 -26.31 -2.11 -35.42
N TYR A 195 -25.77 -1.19 -36.25
CA TYR A 195 -24.36 -0.83 -36.20
C TYR A 195 -23.99 -0.08 -34.93
N ILE A 196 -24.90 0.73 -34.36
CA ILE A 196 -24.70 1.32 -33.02
C ILE A 196 -24.61 0.23 -31.98
N ALA A 197 -25.55 -0.73 -31.97
CA ALA A 197 -25.52 -1.83 -30.99
C ALA A 197 -24.28 -2.74 -31.15
N GLU A 198 -23.77 -2.92 -32.37
CA GLU A 198 -22.53 -3.65 -32.66
C GLU A 198 -21.29 -2.90 -32.09
N ALA A 199 -21.23 -1.58 -32.25
CA ALA A 199 -20.19 -0.74 -31.69
C ALA A 199 -20.22 -0.74 -30.16
N ASP A 200 -21.40 -0.65 -29.53
CA ASP A 200 -21.59 -0.67 -28.08
C ASP A 200 -21.18 -2.04 -27.49
N TYR A 201 -21.51 -3.13 -28.18
CA TYR A 201 -21.10 -4.46 -27.77
C TYR A 201 -19.57 -4.62 -27.81
N ALA A 202 -18.92 -4.17 -28.90
CA ALA A 202 -17.47 -4.20 -29.03
C ALA A 202 -16.75 -3.32 -27.96
N ALA A 203 -17.34 -2.17 -27.62
CA ALA A 203 -16.85 -1.33 -26.54
C ALA A 203 -16.95 -2.03 -25.17
N ALA A 204 -18.07 -2.69 -24.90
CA ALA A 204 -18.27 -3.45 -23.65
C ALA A 204 -17.30 -4.64 -23.53
N GLU A 205 -17.05 -5.39 -24.62
CA GLU A 205 -16.05 -6.47 -24.64
C GLU A 205 -14.65 -5.96 -24.34
N ARG A 206 -14.29 -4.78 -24.89
CA ARG A 206 -12.99 -4.16 -24.58
C ARG A 206 -12.89 -3.83 -23.08
N GLU A 207 -13.94 -3.24 -22.50
CA GLU A 207 -13.96 -2.88 -21.07
C GLU A 207 -13.87 -4.12 -20.17
N GLU A 208 -14.52 -5.22 -20.53
CA GLU A 208 -14.39 -6.49 -19.81
C GLU A 208 -12.93 -6.99 -19.82
N LYS A 209 -12.28 -7.01 -20.98
CA LYS A 209 -10.89 -7.43 -21.11
C LYS A 209 -9.93 -6.58 -20.26
N VAL A 210 -10.16 -5.26 -20.23
CA VAL A 210 -9.39 -4.33 -19.37
C VAL A 210 -9.64 -4.63 -17.90
N ALA A 211 -10.90 -4.79 -17.48
CA ALA A 211 -11.23 -5.09 -16.09
C ALA A 211 -10.66 -6.45 -15.63
N ARG A 212 -10.65 -7.45 -16.52
CA ARG A 212 -10.02 -8.76 -16.26
C ARG A 212 -8.50 -8.63 -16.06
N ALA A 213 -7.84 -7.85 -16.89
CA ALA A 213 -6.41 -7.57 -16.75
C ALA A 213 -6.09 -6.81 -15.43
N GLU A 214 -6.96 -5.91 -15.00
CA GLU A 214 -6.82 -5.21 -13.71
C GLU A 214 -6.93 -6.19 -12.52
N LEU A 215 -7.87 -7.11 -12.52
CA LEU A 215 -8.00 -8.10 -11.45
C LEU A 215 -6.79 -9.05 -11.42
N ARG A 216 -6.30 -9.46 -12.60
CA ARG A 216 -5.12 -10.33 -12.72
C ARG A 216 -3.85 -9.75 -12.09
N LYS A 217 -3.70 -8.41 -12.00
CA LYS A 217 -2.58 -7.78 -11.30
C LYS A 217 -2.49 -8.21 -9.83
N PHE A 218 -3.62 -8.48 -9.20
CA PHE A 218 -3.69 -8.88 -7.80
C PHE A 218 -3.67 -10.39 -7.61
N THR A 219 -4.43 -11.13 -8.45
CA THR A 219 -4.61 -12.57 -8.29
C THR A 219 -3.52 -13.40 -8.97
N ASN A 220 -2.88 -12.82 -10.01
CA ASN A 220 -2.00 -13.51 -10.96
C ASN A 220 -2.69 -14.71 -11.65
N ASN A 221 -4.01 -14.65 -11.82
CA ASN A 221 -4.84 -15.70 -12.41
C ASN A 221 -5.95 -15.08 -13.27
N ASP A 222 -6.47 -15.84 -14.22
CA ASP A 222 -7.57 -15.44 -15.13
C ASP A 222 -8.90 -16.10 -14.72
N ASP A 223 -9.15 -16.23 -13.40
CA ASP A 223 -10.40 -16.79 -12.88
C ASP A 223 -11.62 -15.94 -13.27
N ASP A 224 -12.76 -16.61 -13.50
CA ASP A 224 -14.03 -15.93 -13.60
C ASP A 224 -14.53 -15.50 -12.22
N VAL A 225 -15.25 -14.39 -12.18
CA VAL A 225 -15.84 -13.86 -10.94
C VAL A 225 -17.30 -14.24 -10.82
N LEU A 226 -17.74 -14.52 -9.59
CA LEU A 226 -19.15 -14.70 -9.29
C LEU A 226 -19.86 -13.34 -9.39
N LEU A 227 -20.91 -13.30 -10.23
CA LEU A 227 -21.67 -12.06 -10.43
C LEU A 227 -22.58 -11.80 -9.22
N TYR A 228 -22.63 -10.54 -8.78
CA TYR A 228 -23.60 -10.15 -7.77
C TYR A 228 -25.04 -10.20 -8.32
N ASN A 229 -26.01 -10.51 -7.44
CA ASN A 229 -27.41 -10.55 -7.83
C ASN A 229 -27.96 -9.13 -8.06
N ASN A 230 -28.68 -8.92 -9.17
CA ASN A 230 -29.33 -7.62 -9.46
C ASN A 230 -30.42 -7.26 -8.44
N ASP A 231 -30.99 -8.26 -7.78
CA ASP A 231 -32.05 -8.08 -6.78
C ASP A 231 -31.53 -8.11 -5.34
N PHE A 232 -30.22 -7.89 -5.12
CA PHE A 232 -29.69 -7.85 -3.77
C PHE A 232 -30.44 -6.80 -2.92
N LYS A 233 -30.68 -7.12 -1.66
CA LYS A 233 -31.37 -6.20 -0.74
C LYS A 233 -30.52 -4.97 -0.49
N ILE A 234 -31.07 -3.79 -0.75
CA ILE A 234 -30.43 -2.52 -0.44
C ILE A 234 -30.43 -2.35 1.08
N LYS A 235 -29.24 -2.25 1.68
CA LYS A 235 -29.05 -2.05 3.11
C LYS A 235 -28.77 -0.59 3.45
N GLN A 236 -29.03 -0.22 4.69
CA GLN A 236 -28.57 1.06 5.21
C GLN A 236 -27.26 0.85 5.98
N PRO A 237 -26.30 1.79 5.85
CA PRO A 237 -25.10 1.75 6.70
C PRO A 237 -25.47 1.89 8.18
N SER A 238 -24.76 1.17 9.05
CA SER A 238 -24.90 1.29 10.50
C SER A 238 -23.57 1.82 11.07
N PRO A 239 -23.57 2.95 11.78
CA PRO A 239 -24.70 3.82 12.17
C PRO A 239 -25.39 4.51 10.98
N ASN A 240 -26.67 4.92 11.17
CA ASN A 240 -27.47 5.53 10.10
C ASN A 240 -27.49 7.08 10.19
N THR A 241 -26.46 7.68 10.77
CA THR A 241 -26.31 9.14 10.94
C THR A 241 -24.90 9.57 10.54
N GLU A 242 -24.76 10.81 10.10
CA GLU A 242 -23.46 11.39 9.74
C GLU A 242 -22.56 11.47 10.98
N GLU A 243 -23.09 11.97 12.08
CA GLU A 243 -22.37 12.11 13.34
C GLU A 243 -21.84 10.79 13.87
N GLY A 244 -22.61 9.70 13.70
CA GLY A 244 -22.18 8.36 14.08
C GLY A 244 -20.96 7.88 13.28
N TRP A 245 -20.89 8.23 11.99
CA TRP A 245 -19.74 7.90 11.15
C TRP A 245 -18.54 8.81 11.43
N GLU A 246 -18.75 10.09 11.70
CA GLU A 246 -17.70 10.99 12.15
C GLU A 246 -17.05 10.50 13.46
N GLU A 247 -17.87 10.13 14.45
CA GLU A 247 -17.38 9.59 15.73
C GLU A 247 -16.64 8.27 15.54
N GLN A 248 -17.18 7.35 14.73
CA GLN A 248 -16.53 6.07 14.41
C GLN A 248 -15.18 6.30 13.73
N THR A 249 -15.11 7.25 12.80
CA THR A 249 -13.87 7.59 12.10
C THR A 249 -12.81 8.14 13.03
N MET A 250 -13.17 9.04 13.94
CA MET A 250 -12.22 9.57 14.93
C MET A 250 -11.67 8.50 15.88
N ARG A 251 -12.45 7.44 16.14
CA ARG A 251 -12.02 6.33 16.99
C ARG A 251 -11.14 5.31 16.29
N SER A 252 -11.31 5.08 14.99
CA SER A 252 -10.72 3.93 14.30
C SER A 252 -9.98 4.23 13.00
N SER A 253 -10.03 5.46 12.47
CA SER A 253 -9.30 5.83 11.26
C SER A 253 -7.78 5.69 11.46
N PRO A 254 -7.10 4.81 10.73
CA PRO A 254 -5.68 4.61 10.91
C PRO A 254 -4.85 5.85 10.55
N SER A 255 -5.31 6.67 9.60
CA SER A 255 -4.62 7.91 9.21
C SER A 255 -4.63 8.94 10.34
N TYR A 256 -5.77 9.11 11.03
CA TYR A 256 -5.86 9.99 12.18
C TYR A 256 -5.04 9.46 13.38
N LEU A 257 -5.20 8.18 13.73
CA LEU A 257 -4.43 7.54 14.80
C LEU A 257 -2.91 7.60 14.52
N GLY A 258 -2.51 7.39 13.26
CA GLY A 258 -1.12 7.54 12.85
C GLY A 258 -0.58 8.97 13.03
N SER A 259 -1.39 9.98 12.73
CA SER A 259 -0.99 11.38 12.95
C SER A 259 -0.81 11.73 14.43
N MET A 260 -1.56 11.10 15.35
CA MET A 260 -1.35 11.22 16.80
C MET A 260 0.04 10.68 17.20
N HIS A 261 0.42 9.51 16.71
CA HIS A 261 1.74 8.93 16.97
C HIS A 261 2.87 9.79 16.35
N THR A 262 2.63 10.37 15.18
CA THR A 262 3.59 11.31 14.56
C THR A 262 3.78 12.55 15.44
N LYS A 263 2.71 13.10 15.99
CA LYS A 263 2.79 14.25 16.92
C LYS A 263 3.60 13.89 18.17
N GLU A 264 3.34 12.74 18.79
CA GLU A 264 4.08 12.28 19.97
C GLU A 264 5.56 12.01 19.66
N SER A 265 5.87 11.40 18.51
CA SER A 265 7.26 11.24 18.03
C SER A 265 7.97 12.60 17.93
N LYS A 266 7.31 13.63 17.34
CA LYS A 266 7.87 14.99 17.23
C LYS A 266 8.02 15.68 18.58
N TYR A 267 7.15 15.39 19.56
CA TYR A 267 7.33 15.84 20.93
C TYR A 267 8.60 15.25 21.55
N TYR A 268 8.87 13.98 21.37
CA TYR A 268 10.12 13.35 21.86
C TYR A 268 11.34 13.83 21.09
N ASP A 269 11.25 14.12 19.78
CA ASP A 269 12.32 14.77 19.01
C ASP A 269 12.66 16.16 19.61
N TYR A 270 11.63 16.94 19.98
CA TYR A 270 11.81 18.22 20.67
C TYR A 270 12.51 18.05 22.01
N GLN A 271 12.10 17.05 22.80
CA GLN A 271 12.76 16.74 24.08
C GLN A 271 14.19 16.26 23.85
N SER A 272 14.45 15.46 22.82
CA SER A 272 15.82 15.05 22.45
C SER A 272 16.70 16.26 22.11
N ALA A 273 16.15 17.24 21.40
CA ALA A 273 16.89 18.48 21.08
C ALA A 273 17.31 19.28 22.34
N THR A 274 16.56 19.17 23.45
CA THR A 274 16.98 19.80 24.72
C THR A 274 18.23 19.18 25.31
N SER A 275 18.57 17.94 24.93
CA SER A 275 19.76 17.23 25.42
C SER A 275 21.07 17.87 24.99
N SER A 276 21.06 18.69 23.93
CA SER A 276 22.25 19.45 23.50
C SER A 276 22.80 20.36 24.63
N PHE A 277 21.95 20.75 25.58
CA PHE A 277 22.32 21.57 26.75
C PHE A 277 22.67 20.73 27.99
N MET A 278 22.68 19.39 27.86
CA MET A 278 22.93 18.47 28.99
C MET A 278 24.26 17.72 28.79
N PRO A 279 24.93 17.31 29.86
CA PRO A 279 26.10 16.45 29.74
C PRO A 279 25.76 15.06 29.28
N LYS A 280 26.72 14.40 28.63
CA LYS A 280 26.70 12.95 28.33
C LYS A 280 27.78 12.27 29.17
N VAL A 281 27.47 11.09 29.68
CA VAL A 281 28.37 10.31 30.51
C VAL A 281 28.52 8.91 29.94
N ASN A 282 29.76 8.53 29.61
CA ASN A 282 30.10 7.22 29.08
C ASN A 282 31.11 6.52 30.00
N PHE A 283 30.95 5.24 30.20
CA PHE A 283 31.98 4.36 30.70
C PHE A 283 32.75 3.79 29.51
N GLU A 284 34.08 3.88 29.56
CA GLU A 284 34.94 3.40 28.48
C GLU A 284 36.01 2.46 29.01
N VAL A 285 36.23 1.36 28.30
CA VAL A 285 37.35 0.45 28.48
C VAL A 285 38.08 0.36 27.18
N LYS A 286 39.39 0.65 27.19
CA LYS A 286 40.25 0.60 26.00
C LYS A 286 41.42 -0.32 26.23
N TYR A 287 41.71 -1.19 25.29
CA TYR A 287 42.91 -2.00 25.24
C TYR A 287 43.63 -1.69 23.94
N SER A 288 44.87 -1.23 24.07
CA SER A 288 45.66 -0.79 22.92
C SER A 288 46.99 -1.58 22.87
N PRO A 289 47.02 -2.73 22.17
CA PRO A 289 48.27 -3.38 21.81
C PRO A 289 48.98 -2.61 20.71
N GLY A 290 50.28 -2.40 20.84
CA GLY A 290 51.08 -1.71 19.83
C GLY A 290 52.50 -2.24 19.74
N PHE A 291 53.12 -2.01 18.59
CA PHE A 291 54.54 -2.24 18.31
C PHE A 291 55.12 -1.01 17.61
N ASN A 292 56.20 -0.48 18.14
CA ASN A 292 56.92 0.60 17.57
C ASN A 292 58.31 0.14 17.12
N ASP A 293 58.69 0.50 15.90
CA ASP A 293 60.03 0.36 15.37
C ASP A 293 60.56 1.73 15.01
N VAL A 294 61.47 2.23 15.80
CA VAL A 294 62.04 3.56 15.70
C VAL A 294 63.51 3.46 15.33
N SER A 295 63.88 3.94 14.17
CA SER A 295 65.29 4.15 13.86
C SER A 295 65.84 5.35 14.63
N SER A 296 67.01 5.20 15.31
CA SER A 296 67.70 6.26 16.06
C SER A 296 67.83 7.53 15.21
N LEU A 297 67.55 8.68 15.82
CA LEU A 297 67.80 10.00 15.20
C LEU A 297 69.29 10.43 15.28
N GLY A 298 70.13 9.55 15.77
CA GLY A 298 71.55 9.82 15.89
C GLY A 298 71.97 10.76 17.03
N ASN A 299 71.05 11.12 17.92
CA ASN A 299 71.28 11.91 19.09
C ASN A 299 70.67 11.28 20.34
N PRO A 300 71.53 10.84 21.32
CA PRO A 300 71.05 10.12 22.52
C PRO A 300 70.11 10.95 23.39
N VAL A 301 70.12 12.25 23.35
CA VAL A 301 69.23 13.11 24.15
C VAL A 301 67.81 13.06 23.56
N PHE A 302 67.70 13.09 22.24
CA PHE A 302 66.40 13.03 21.57
C PHE A 302 65.86 11.62 21.44
N ASP A 303 66.71 10.59 21.35
CA ASP A 303 66.31 9.21 21.32
C ASP A 303 65.56 8.82 22.63
N ASN A 304 65.85 9.48 23.76
CA ASN A 304 65.11 9.30 25.02
C ASN A 304 63.70 9.92 25.00
N PHE A 305 63.34 10.79 24.06
CA PHE A 305 62.01 11.35 23.92
C PHE A 305 61.17 10.62 22.84
N LEU A 306 61.76 9.70 22.08
CA LEU A 306 61.06 8.88 21.13
C LEU A 306 60.35 7.73 21.85
N PRO A 307 59.21 7.21 21.30
CA PRO A 307 58.64 5.96 21.77
C PRO A 307 59.70 4.86 21.75
N SER A 308 59.85 4.13 22.83
CA SER A 308 60.80 3.02 22.87
C SER A 308 60.43 1.94 21.87
N ASN A 309 61.48 1.34 21.25
CA ASN A 309 61.30 0.16 20.39
C ASN A 309 60.70 -0.99 21.21
N GLY A 310 59.71 -1.66 20.61
CA GLY A 310 59.14 -2.85 21.18
C GLY A 310 57.61 -2.83 21.29
N THR A 311 57.11 -3.79 22.05
CA THR A 311 55.68 -3.97 22.25
C THR A 311 55.18 -3.12 23.41
N ILE A 312 54.13 -2.33 23.16
CA ILE A 312 53.43 -1.51 24.16
C ILE A 312 52.02 -2.05 24.28
N ASN A 313 51.61 -2.42 25.48
CA ASN A 313 50.24 -2.80 25.77
C ASN A 313 49.70 -1.83 26.83
N ALA A 314 48.65 -1.09 26.45
CA ALA A 314 47.98 -0.16 27.35
C ALA A 314 46.53 -0.64 27.62
N PHE A 315 46.16 -0.58 28.86
CA PHE A 315 44.80 -0.84 29.32
C PHE A 315 44.29 0.40 30.06
N TYR A 316 43.14 0.89 29.60
CA TYR A 316 42.49 2.08 30.17
C TYR A 316 41.02 1.72 30.51
N PHE A 317 40.53 2.17 31.66
CA PHE A 317 39.14 2.22 31.98
C PHE A 317 38.82 3.53 32.68
N GLY A 318 37.64 4.07 32.41
CA GLY A 318 37.31 5.39 32.97
C GLY A 318 35.87 5.80 32.66
N ILE A 319 35.44 6.82 33.33
CA ILE A 319 34.19 7.54 33.05
C ILE A 319 34.54 8.83 32.32
N ASN A 320 33.94 9.00 31.15
CA ASN A 320 34.13 10.21 30.32
C ASN A 320 32.84 11.02 30.37
N LEU A 321 32.92 12.28 30.83
CA LEU A 321 31.83 13.26 30.80
C LEU A 321 32.14 14.27 29.72
N THR A 322 31.20 14.41 28.78
CA THR A 322 31.26 15.39 27.69
C THR A 322 30.07 16.34 27.84
N TRP A 323 30.35 17.64 27.93
CA TRP A 323 29.36 18.68 27.98
C TRP A 323 29.74 19.82 27.05
N ASN A 324 28.95 20.01 25.99
CA ASN A 324 29.12 21.11 25.08
C ASN A 324 28.40 22.36 25.64
N ILE A 325 29.12 23.33 26.15
CA ILE A 325 28.54 24.53 26.78
C ILE A 325 28.14 25.57 25.73
N PHE A 326 28.81 25.62 24.60
CA PHE A 326 28.52 26.57 23.54
C PHE A 326 28.94 26.05 22.16
N ALA A 327 27.95 25.91 21.26
CA ALA A 327 28.11 25.45 19.88
C ALA A 327 27.82 26.56 18.85
N GLY A 328 28.19 27.80 19.13
CA GLY A 328 27.98 28.90 18.19
C GLY A 328 26.53 29.24 17.89
N GLY A 329 25.58 28.87 18.78
CA GLY A 329 24.13 29.09 18.61
C GLY A 329 23.38 27.95 17.85
N THR A 330 24.10 26.96 17.34
CA THR A 330 23.50 25.84 16.58
C THR A 330 22.49 25.06 17.41
N ASP A 331 22.82 24.77 18.69
CA ASP A 331 21.91 24.02 19.59
C ASP A 331 20.59 24.74 19.84
N TYR A 332 20.65 26.07 20.01
CA TYR A 332 19.44 26.89 20.16
C TYR A 332 18.57 26.88 18.88
N ALA A 333 19.22 26.99 17.71
CA ALA A 333 18.50 26.93 16.43
C ALA A 333 17.85 25.56 16.21
N GLN A 334 18.54 24.47 16.54
CA GLN A 334 18.00 23.09 16.46
C GLN A 334 16.83 22.89 17.42
N LEU A 335 16.93 23.37 18.66
CA LEU A 335 15.82 23.33 19.63
C LEU A 335 14.59 24.09 19.10
N LYS A 336 14.79 25.30 18.56
CA LYS A 336 13.69 26.09 17.98
C LYS A 336 13.08 25.38 16.78
N LYS A 337 13.89 24.79 15.91
CA LYS A 337 13.42 24.00 14.76
C LYS A 337 12.55 22.85 15.25
N ALA A 338 13.02 22.04 16.20
CA ALA A 338 12.28 20.91 16.74
C ALA A 338 10.95 21.33 17.40
N ALA A 339 10.93 22.50 18.10
CA ALA A 339 9.71 23.07 18.64
C ALA A 339 8.69 23.43 17.56
N TYR A 340 9.12 24.03 16.44
CA TYR A 340 8.24 24.33 15.32
C TYR A 340 7.79 23.07 14.57
N ASP A 341 8.63 22.06 14.43
CA ASP A 341 8.30 20.77 13.85
C ASP A 341 7.21 20.06 14.69
N TYR A 342 7.30 20.13 16.02
CA TYR A 342 6.28 19.62 16.93
C TYR A 342 4.93 20.37 16.76
N GLN A 343 4.96 21.73 16.80
CA GLN A 343 3.74 22.52 16.58
C GLN A 343 3.12 22.26 15.20
N SER A 344 3.93 22.15 14.15
CA SER A 344 3.45 21.80 12.81
C SER A 344 2.78 20.43 12.78
N SER A 345 3.31 19.45 13.51
CA SER A 345 2.71 18.12 13.60
C SER A 345 1.38 18.11 14.33
N GLU A 346 1.19 18.98 15.32
CA GLU A 346 -0.10 19.17 16.02
C GLU A 346 -1.17 19.69 15.07
N PHE A 347 -0.88 20.73 14.27
CA PHE A 347 -1.82 21.20 13.26
C PHE A 347 -2.07 20.20 12.14
N THR A 348 -1.07 19.42 11.78
CA THR A 348 -1.21 18.30 10.82
C THR A 348 -2.18 17.25 11.35
N MET A 349 -2.08 16.88 12.63
CA MET A 349 -3.01 15.96 13.29
C MET A 349 -4.46 16.49 13.25
N ILE A 350 -4.65 17.74 13.61
CA ILE A 350 -5.99 18.39 13.56
C ILE A 350 -6.55 18.39 12.14
N GLN A 351 -5.72 18.73 11.14
CA GLN A 351 -6.11 18.73 9.73
C GLN A 351 -6.48 17.33 9.26
N THR A 352 -5.68 16.31 9.60
CA THR A 352 -5.94 14.91 9.24
C THR A 352 -7.26 14.42 9.83
N GLY A 353 -7.56 14.80 11.08
CA GLY A 353 -8.84 14.48 11.72
C GLY A 353 -10.03 15.11 10.98
N ARG A 354 -9.94 16.39 10.62
CA ARG A 354 -10.99 17.09 9.86
C ARG A 354 -11.20 16.48 8.46
N VAL A 355 -10.11 16.13 7.77
CA VAL A 355 -10.21 15.47 6.46
C VAL A 355 -10.89 14.11 6.61
N ALA A 356 -10.48 13.30 7.60
CA ALA A 356 -11.08 12.00 7.83
C ALA A 356 -12.60 12.09 8.15
N GLN A 357 -13.02 13.06 8.97
CA GLN A 357 -14.44 13.31 9.26
C GLN A 357 -15.22 13.69 7.99
N ASN A 358 -14.70 14.64 7.21
CA ASN A 358 -15.35 15.06 5.96
C ASN A 358 -15.45 13.91 4.96
N ASP A 359 -14.40 13.11 4.80
CA ASP A 359 -14.41 11.96 3.89
C ASP A 359 -15.46 10.92 4.32
N ALA A 360 -15.62 10.67 5.61
CA ALA A 360 -16.65 9.77 6.13
C ALA A 360 -18.06 10.31 5.86
N MET A 361 -18.29 11.61 6.09
CA MET A 361 -19.57 12.27 5.79
C MET A 361 -19.89 12.19 4.30
N TYR A 362 -18.92 12.49 3.42
CA TYR A 362 -19.11 12.38 1.97
C TYR A 362 -19.41 10.94 1.53
N ALA A 363 -18.67 9.97 2.04
CA ALA A 363 -18.90 8.56 1.73
C ALA A 363 -20.29 8.09 2.19
N PHE A 364 -20.74 8.49 3.40
CA PHE A 364 -22.07 8.18 3.90
C PHE A 364 -23.17 8.79 3.01
N ARG A 365 -23.07 10.10 2.70
CA ARG A 365 -24.03 10.79 1.81
C ARG A 365 -24.07 10.15 0.42
N PHE A 366 -22.91 9.77 -0.11
CA PHE A 366 -22.83 9.10 -1.41
C PHE A 366 -23.62 7.78 -1.40
N VAL A 367 -23.45 6.94 -0.38
CA VAL A 367 -24.20 5.70 -0.23
C VAL A 367 -25.72 5.96 -0.15
N GLN A 368 -26.14 6.95 0.63
CA GLN A 368 -27.57 7.31 0.77
C GLN A 368 -28.18 7.80 -0.55
N LEU A 369 -27.45 8.60 -1.32
CA LEU A 369 -27.90 9.07 -2.63
C LEU A 369 -27.97 7.94 -3.65
N LYS A 370 -26.95 7.08 -3.71
CA LYS A 370 -26.93 5.93 -4.61
C LYS A 370 -28.03 4.92 -4.30
N LYS A 371 -28.38 4.73 -3.02
CA LYS A 371 -29.56 3.95 -2.63
C LYS A 371 -30.82 4.48 -3.28
N LYS A 372 -31.11 5.78 -3.17
CA LYS A 372 -32.31 6.39 -3.78
C LYS A 372 -32.32 6.28 -5.30
N GLU A 373 -31.14 6.45 -5.91
CA GLU A 373 -30.94 6.32 -7.36
C GLU A 373 -31.27 4.89 -7.83
N ILE A 374 -30.78 3.83 -7.14
CA ILE A 374 -31.09 2.44 -7.45
C ILE A 374 -32.59 2.17 -7.35
N GLU A 375 -33.25 2.61 -6.28
CA GLU A 375 -34.69 2.42 -6.09
C GLU A 375 -35.49 3.04 -7.25
N SER A 376 -35.08 4.21 -7.75
CA SER A 376 -35.73 4.88 -8.88
C SER A 376 -35.42 4.16 -10.20
N LEU A 377 -34.17 3.76 -10.43
CA LEU A 377 -33.76 3.05 -11.65
C LEU A 377 -34.40 1.67 -11.77
N ARG A 378 -34.58 0.93 -10.66
CA ARG A 378 -35.32 -0.35 -10.68
C ARG A 378 -36.76 -0.18 -11.14
N LYS A 379 -37.43 0.90 -10.72
CA LYS A 379 -38.79 1.25 -11.21
C LYS A 379 -38.76 1.63 -12.68
N SER A 380 -37.75 2.41 -13.11
CA SER A 380 -37.59 2.82 -14.52
C SER A 380 -37.34 1.61 -15.44
N VAL A 381 -36.48 0.68 -15.05
CA VAL A 381 -36.21 -0.57 -15.77
C VAL A 381 -37.48 -1.41 -15.91
N ALA A 382 -38.27 -1.58 -14.81
CA ALA A 382 -39.51 -2.32 -14.86
C ALA A 382 -40.55 -1.67 -15.80
N ALA A 383 -40.71 -0.36 -15.73
CA ALA A 383 -41.63 0.37 -16.60
C ALA A 383 -41.19 0.33 -18.08
N ALA A 384 -39.89 0.54 -18.36
CA ALA A 384 -39.33 0.48 -19.71
C ALA A 384 -39.48 -0.92 -20.33
N LYS A 385 -39.30 -1.99 -19.52
CA LYS A 385 -39.54 -3.37 -19.97
C LYS A 385 -40.97 -3.57 -20.47
N ILE A 386 -41.94 -3.20 -19.66
CA ILE A 386 -43.35 -3.31 -20.04
C ILE A 386 -43.68 -2.48 -21.30
N ALA A 387 -43.11 -1.27 -21.37
CA ALA A 387 -43.32 -0.39 -22.50
C ALA A 387 -42.79 -1.00 -23.81
N TYR A 388 -41.50 -1.44 -23.85
CA TYR A 388 -40.94 -2.01 -25.06
C TYR A 388 -41.63 -3.33 -25.48
N GLU A 389 -42.01 -4.19 -24.52
CA GLU A 389 -42.78 -5.44 -24.80
C GLU A 389 -44.11 -5.12 -25.46
N LYS A 390 -44.88 -4.16 -24.93
CA LYS A 390 -46.17 -3.75 -25.51
C LYS A 390 -46.01 -3.06 -26.88
N TYR A 391 -44.95 -2.29 -27.10
CA TYR A 391 -44.69 -1.71 -28.40
C TYR A 391 -44.19 -2.74 -29.42
N LYS A 392 -43.52 -3.80 -29.00
CA LYS A 392 -43.16 -4.94 -29.83
C LYS A 392 -44.46 -5.65 -30.33
N GLU A 393 -45.42 -5.95 -29.45
CA GLU A 393 -46.69 -6.53 -29.79
C GLU A 393 -47.46 -5.66 -30.82
N ARG A 394 -47.51 -4.33 -30.60
CA ARG A 394 -48.14 -3.37 -31.52
C ARG A 394 -47.46 -3.31 -32.89
N TYR A 395 -46.13 -3.39 -32.92
CA TYR A 395 -45.40 -3.44 -34.17
C TYR A 395 -45.70 -4.73 -34.94
N GLU A 396 -45.71 -5.86 -34.29
CA GLU A 396 -46.08 -7.15 -34.88
C GLU A 396 -47.53 -7.14 -35.46
N GLN A 397 -48.45 -6.36 -34.84
CA GLN A 397 -49.82 -6.14 -35.32
C GLN A 397 -49.91 -5.03 -36.38
N GLY A 398 -48.82 -4.37 -36.73
CA GLY A 398 -48.83 -3.28 -37.74
C GLY A 398 -49.47 -1.96 -37.25
N THR A 399 -49.66 -1.77 -35.93
CA THR A 399 -50.31 -0.59 -35.31
C THR A 399 -49.37 0.48 -34.83
N THR A 400 -48.06 0.28 -34.95
CA THR A 400 -47.00 1.28 -34.62
C THR A 400 -45.82 1.15 -35.57
N THR A 401 -44.94 2.18 -35.59
CA THR A 401 -43.74 2.18 -36.41
C THR A 401 -42.61 1.39 -35.76
N ILE A 402 -41.74 0.83 -36.59
CA ILE A 402 -40.54 0.14 -36.10
C ILE A 402 -39.59 1.08 -35.36
N THR A 403 -39.51 2.32 -35.77
CA THR A 403 -38.70 3.36 -35.11
C THR A 403 -39.09 3.56 -33.65
N GLN A 404 -40.41 3.62 -33.35
CA GLN A 404 -40.89 3.77 -31.98
C GLN A 404 -40.56 2.56 -31.11
N TYR A 405 -40.64 1.35 -31.66
CA TYR A 405 -40.20 0.13 -30.96
C TYR A 405 -38.72 0.20 -30.60
N PHE A 406 -37.83 0.58 -31.51
CA PHE A 406 -36.39 0.68 -31.28
C PHE A 406 -36.02 1.73 -30.22
N ILE A 407 -36.69 2.89 -30.23
CA ILE A 407 -36.46 3.91 -29.20
C ILE A 407 -36.67 3.30 -27.79
N LEU A 408 -37.75 2.56 -27.59
CA LEU A 408 -38.05 1.95 -26.29
C LEU A 408 -37.14 0.76 -25.95
N LEU A 409 -36.79 -0.06 -26.95
CA LEU A 409 -35.84 -1.15 -26.78
C LEU A 409 -34.48 -0.65 -26.32
N ASN A 410 -33.91 0.35 -27.01
CA ASN A 410 -32.64 0.93 -26.65
C ASN A 410 -32.69 1.63 -25.30
N GLN A 411 -33.78 2.33 -24.98
CA GLN A 411 -34.00 2.96 -23.68
C GLN A 411 -34.02 1.92 -22.54
N TYR A 412 -34.67 0.76 -22.75
CA TYR A 412 -34.69 -0.32 -21.77
C TYR A 412 -33.26 -0.85 -21.46
N TYR A 413 -32.45 -1.13 -22.50
CA TYR A 413 -31.09 -1.61 -22.28
C TYR A 413 -30.17 -0.53 -21.69
N GLN A 414 -30.34 0.73 -22.05
CA GLN A 414 -29.62 1.84 -21.42
C GLN A 414 -29.95 1.96 -19.92
N PHE A 415 -31.22 1.80 -19.52
CA PHE A 415 -31.57 1.80 -18.09
C PHE A 415 -31.02 0.59 -17.34
N LEU A 416 -30.93 -0.59 -17.97
CA LEU A 416 -30.28 -1.77 -17.38
C LEU A 416 -28.78 -1.52 -17.12
N ILE A 417 -28.08 -0.95 -18.09
CA ILE A 417 -26.66 -0.61 -17.97
C ILE A 417 -26.47 0.47 -16.90
N GLN A 418 -27.31 1.49 -16.88
CA GLN A 418 -27.25 2.56 -15.86
C GLN A 418 -27.53 2.00 -14.48
N LEU A 419 -28.49 1.13 -14.30
CA LEU A 419 -28.77 0.44 -13.03
C LEU A 419 -27.54 -0.35 -12.57
N ASN A 420 -26.97 -1.19 -13.46
CA ASN A 420 -25.78 -1.97 -13.14
C ASN A 420 -24.58 -1.10 -12.71
N ASN A 421 -24.36 0.03 -13.39
CA ASN A 421 -23.31 0.95 -13.02
C ASN A 421 -23.58 1.62 -11.65
N THR A 422 -24.84 1.99 -11.38
CA THR A 422 -25.24 2.59 -10.09
C THR A 422 -25.15 1.59 -8.94
N GLU A 423 -25.47 0.31 -9.18
CA GLU A 423 -25.29 -0.78 -8.21
C GLU A 423 -23.81 -0.99 -7.87
N PHE A 424 -22.93 -0.96 -8.87
CA PHE A 424 -21.48 -0.98 -8.64
C PHE A 424 -21.03 0.23 -7.80
N ASP A 425 -21.46 1.44 -8.14
CA ASP A 425 -21.11 2.66 -7.40
C ASP A 425 -21.56 2.57 -5.94
N TYR A 426 -22.75 2.01 -5.69
CA TYR A 426 -23.30 1.81 -4.36
C TYR A 426 -22.45 0.84 -3.53
N ILE A 427 -22.06 -0.30 -4.10
CA ILE A 427 -21.18 -1.29 -3.45
C ILE A 427 -19.83 -0.66 -3.11
N MET A 428 -19.24 0.06 -4.07
CA MET A 428 -17.96 0.74 -3.86
C MET A 428 -18.05 1.89 -2.86
N GLY A 429 -19.19 2.60 -2.83
CA GLY A 429 -19.49 3.62 -1.83
C GLY A 429 -19.48 3.06 -0.41
N PHE A 430 -20.09 1.90 -0.19
CA PHE A 430 -20.06 1.19 1.09
C PHE A 430 -18.65 0.79 1.51
N LEU A 431 -17.89 0.19 0.59
CA LEU A 431 -16.50 -0.20 0.86
C LEU A 431 -15.61 1.04 1.15
N SER A 432 -15.86 2.14 0.44
CA SER A 432 -15.20 3.42 0.70
C SER A 432 -15.53 3.96 2.09
N LEU A 433 -16.81 3.92 2.49
CA LEU A 433 -17.24 4.34 3.82
C LEU A 433 -16.54 3.54 4.93
N TYR A 434 -16.47 2.21 4.79
CA TYR A 434 -15.77 1.36 5.75
C TYR A 434 -14.26 1.57 5.76
N LYS A 435 -13.65 1.82 4.59
CA LYS A 435 -12.23 2.18 4.50
C LYS A 435 -11.94 3.50 5.22
N THR A 436 -12.71 4.54 4.95
CA THR A 436 -12.54 5.87 5.56
C THR A 436 -12.75 5.83 7.07
N ALA A 437 -13.76 5.09 7.53
CA ALA A 437 -13.99 4.87 8.96
C ALA A 437 -12.95 3.95 9.62
N GLY A 438 -12.01 3.36 8.86
CA GLY A 438 -10.96 2.51 9.40
C GLY A 438 -11.40 1.11 9.84
N ILE A 439 -12.58 0.64 9.38
CA ILE A 439 -13.18 -0.65 9.75
C ILE A 439 -13.25 -1.67 8.62
N LEU A 440 -12.65 -1.36 7.46
CA LEU A 440 -12.56 -2.32 6.36
C LEU A 440 -11.55 -3.42 6.72
N THR A 441 -12.03 -4.65 6.93
CA THR A 441 -11.27 -5.81 7.39
C THR A 441 -11.61 -7.05 6.56
N ALA A 442 -10.87 -8.15 6.74
CA ALA A 442 -11.21 -9.43 6.12
C ALA A 442 -12.60 -9.94 6.53
N LYS A 443 -13.07 -9.61 7.76
CA LYS A 443 -14.42 -9.95 8.21
C LYS A 443 -15.47 -9.18 7.41
N THR A 444 -15.31 -7.87 7.23
CA THR A 444 -16.24 -7.06 6.43
C THR A 444 -16.29 -7.52 4.97
N VAL A 445 -15.17 -7.97 4.40
CA VAL A 445 -15.14 -8.62 3.07
C VAL A 445 -16.04 -9.85 3.03
N GLN A 446 -15.98 -10.71 4.04
CA GLN A 446 -16.83 -11.91 4.12
C GLN A 446 -18.31 -11.54 4.28
N ASP A 447 -18.63 -10.52 5.06
CA ASP A 447 -19.98 -10.03 5.25
C ASP A 447 -20.55 -9.49 3.93
N PHE A 448 -19.76 -8.75 3.14
CA PHE A 448 -20.13 -8.31 1.80
C PHE A 448 -20.32 -9.47 0.82
N ASN A 449 -19.46 -10.48 0.84
CA ASN A 449 -19.59 -11.69 0.03
C ASN A 449 -20.93 -12.38 0.31
N ASN A 450 -21.27 -12.58 1.59
CA ASN A 450 -22.49 -13.21 2.02
C ASN A 450 -23.73 -12.41 1.59
N TRP A 451 -23.68 -11.09 1.75
CA TRP A 451 -24.78 -10.20 1.39
C TRP A 451 -25.03 -10.13 -0.13
N LEU A 452 -23.98 -9.89 -0.92
CA LEU A 452 -24.12 -9.58 -2.35
C LEU A 452 -24.20 -10.83 -3.24
N LEU A 453 -23.50 -11.89 -2.89
CA LEU A 453 -23.34 -13.07 -3.74
C LEU A 453 -24.16 -14.25 -3.27
N LEU A 454 -24.24 -14.50 -1.96
CA LEU A 454 -24.98 -15.62 -1.40
C LEU A 454 -26.39 -15.26 -0.95
N GLY A 455 -26.76 -13.98 -0.96
CA GLY A 455 -28.08 -13.49 -0.58
C GLY A 455 -28.44 -13.70 0.89
N GLN A 456 -27.44 -13.95 1.75
CA GLN A 456 -27.64 -14.14 3.18
C GLN A 456 -27.89 -12.79 3.87
N ASP A 457 -28.84 -12.76 4.81
CA ASP A 457 -29.07 -11.59 5.64
C ASP A 457 -27.96 -11.50 6.70
N VAL A 458 -26.97 -10.63 6.45
CA VAL A 458 -25.88 -10.31 7.39
C VAL A 458 -26.13 -8.90 7.91
N GLU A 459 -26.05 -8.69 9.23
CA GLU A 459 -25.99 -7.34 9.80
C GLU A 459 -24.61 -6.72 9.44
N LEU A 460 -24.63 -5.67 8.62
CA LEU A 460 -23.45 -4.91 8.21
C LEU A 460 -23.28 -3.66 9.09
#